data_6120b5818ede1e77a8e6b69c9029b134
#
_entry.id   6120b5818ede1e77a8e6b69c9029b134
#
_cell.length_a   1.000
_cell.length_b   1.000
_cell.length_c   1.000
_cell.angle_alpha   90.00
_cell.angle_beta   90.00
_cell.angle_gamma   90.00
#
_symmetry.space_group_name_H-M   'P 1'
#
loop_
_entity.id
_entity.type
_entity.pdbx_description
1 polymer ?
#
loop_
_entity_poly.entity_id
_entity_poly.type
_entity_poly.pdbx_seq_one_letter_code
_entity_poly.pdbx_strand_id
1 'polypeptide(L)'
;MSKRGIIQLSEFDITQKIIESLSNVCTRSVLFSVKNESKDVTQIADELKISLSTVYKTLSTLEDLALAEIDRYVISPEGKKIKLYRSRIGKVEITLENLSPTLVLHPNDSDSTISN
;
A
#
# COMPACT_ATOMS: atom_id res chain seq x y z
N MET A 1 -8.53 -26.14 -20.56
CA MET A 1 -8.00 -25.86 -19.25
C MET A 1 -9.09 -25.66 -18.24
N SER A 2 -8.94 -26.22 -17.09
CA SER A 2 -9.99 -26.17 -16.09
C SER A 2 -10.06 -24.83 -15.38
N LYS A 3 -11.24 -24.54 -14.82
CA LYS A 3 -11.43 -23.33 -14.04
C LYS A 3 -10.54 -23.31 -12.81
N ARG A 4 -10.26 -24.49 -12.25
CA ARG A 4 -9.42 -24.59 -11.07
C ARG A 4 -8.01 -24.09 -11.35
N GLY A 5 -7.47 -24.37 -12.54
CA GLY A 5 -6.17 -23.88 -12.93
C GLY A 5 -6.14 -22.35 -13.00
N ILE A 6 -7.24 -21.77 -13.50
CA ILE A 6 -7.35 -20.31 -13.60
C ILE A 6 -7.38 -19.68 -12.21
N ILE A 7 -8.12 -20.28 -11.28
CA ILE A 7 -8.20 -19.76 -9.91
C ILE A 7 -6.83 -19.80 -9.23
N GLN A 8 -6.09 -20.89 -9.41
CA GLN A 8 -4.76 -21.01 -8.84
C GLN A 8 -3.82 -19.96 -9.40
N LEU A 9 -3.93 -19.70 -10.71
CA LEU A 9 -3.11 -18.67 -11.34
C LEU A 9 -3.44 -17.28 -10.79
N SER A 10 -4.72 -17.02 -10.47
CA SER A 10 -5.11 -15.74 -9.89
C SER A 10 -4.49 -15.51 -8.53
N GLU A 11 -4.47 -16.53 -7.67
CA GLU A 11 -3.85 -16.40 -6.35
C GLU A 11 -2.35 -16.18 -6.48
N PHE A 12 -1.71 -16.96 -7.33
CA PHE A 12 -0.30 -16.79 -7.59
C PHE A 12 -0.03 -15.38 -8.13
N ASP A 13 -0.89 -14.92 -9.04
CA ASP A 13 -0.75 -13.64 -9.69
C ASP A 13 -0.84 -12.48 -8.67
N ILE A 14 -1.76 -12.57 -7.72
CA ILE A 14 -1.90 -11.54 -6.69
C ILE A 14 -0.65 -11.47 -5.81
N THR A 15 -0.18 -12.62 -5.35
CA THR A 15 1.04 -12.69 -4.56
C THR A 15 2.22 -12.09 -5.35
N GLN A 16 2.34 -12.48 -6.60
CA GLN A 16 3.41 -12.01 -7.46
C GLN A 16 3.31 -10.49 -7.66
N LYS A 17 2.11 -9.98 -7.87
CA LYS A 17 1.90 -8.54 -8.04
C LYS A 17 2.29 -7.75 -6.81
N ILE A 18 1.95 -8.24 -5.63
CA ILE A 18 2.34 -7.58 -4.39
C ILE A 18 3.85 -7.54 -4.26
N ILE A 19 4.50 -8.67 -4.50
CA ILE A 19 5.96 -8.77 -4.43
C ILE A 19 6.60 -7.80 -5.42
N GLU A 20 6.13 -7.79 -6.66
CA GLU A 20 6.65 -6.89 -7.69
C GLU A 20 6.45 -5.43 -7.31
N SER A 21 5.27 -5.09 -6.82
CA SER A 21 4.98 -3.72 -6.41
C SER A 21 5.90 -3.27 -5.29
N LEU A 22 6.10 -4.12 -4.30
CA LEU A 22 6.93 -3.78 -3.15
C LEU A 22 8.42 -3.90 -3.44
N SER A 23 8.80 -4.49 -4.57
CA SER A 23 10.18 -4.49 -5.03
C SER A 23 10.59 -3.11 -5.52
N ASN A 24 9.65 -2.30 -5.94
CA ASN A 24 9.91 -0.96 -6.41
C ASN A 24 10.11 -0.03 -5.21
N VAL A 25 11.28 0.64 -5.18
CA VAL A 25 11.65 1.49 -4.06
C VAL A 25 10.65 2.64 -3.86
N CYS A 26 10.21 3.23 -4.95
CA CYS A 26 9.25 4.33 -4.88
C CYS A 26 7.94 3.87 -4.25
N THR A 27 7.45 2.71 -4.66
CA THR A 27 6.20 2.15 -4.13
C THR A 27 6.34 1.87 -2.64
N ARG A 28 7.45 1.25 -2.22
CA ARG A 28 7.69 1.01 -0.80
C ARG A 28 7.75 2.31 -0.02
N SER A 29 8.43 3.31 -0.59
CA SER A 29 8.57 4.61 0.09
C SER A 29 7.21 5.26 0.32
N VAL A 30 6.34 5.23 -0.68
CA VAL A 30 4.99 5.79 -0.54
C VAL A 30 4.22 5.04 0.55
N LEU A 31 4.23 3.71 0.49
CA LEU A 31 3.48 2.90 1.44
C LEU A 31 3.94 3.16 2.88
N PHE A 32 5.23 3.09 3.12
CA PHE A 32 5.75 3.23 4.48
C PHE A 32 5.79 4.68 4.96
N SER A 33 5.69 5.66 4.06
CA SER A 33 5.58 7.05 4.47
C SER A 33 4.28 7.32 5.22
N VAL A 34 3.26 6.49 5.00
CA VAL A 34 1.96 6.64 5.66
C VAL A 34 1.69 5.52 6.67
N LYS A 35 2.75 4.88 7.14
CA LYS A 35 2.61 3.81 8.13
C LYS A 35 2.26 4.36 9.50
N ASN A 36 2.97 5.38 9.95
CA ASN A 36 2.80 5.90 11.31
C ASN A 36 1.88 7.10 11.38
N GLU A 37 1.62 7.72 10.25
CA GLU A 37 0.83 8.93 10.19
C GLU A 37 0.12 9.01 8.85
N SER A 38 -1.17 9.30 8.87
CA SER A 38 -1.94 9.48 7.63
C SER A 38 -1.53 10.78 6.95
N LYS A 39 -1.46 10.77 5.63
CA LYS A 39 -0.99 11.93 4.86
C LYS A 39 -1.77 12.06 3.57
N ASP A 40 -1.89 13.30 3.10
CA ASP A 40 -2.47 13.53 1.79
C ASP A 40 -1.38 13.44 0.70
N VAL A 41 -1.82 13.47 -0.56
CA VAL A 41 -0.89 13.28 -1.69
C VAL A 41 0.17 14.38 -1.75
N THR A 42 -0.17 15.61 -1.39
CA THR A 42 0.78 16.71 -1.43
C THR A 42 1.89 16.52 -0.41
N GLN A 43 1.52 16.10 0.81
CA GLN A 43 2.51 15.81 1.85
C GLN A 43 3.46 14.69 1.42
N ILE A 44 2.91 13.63 0.85
CA ILE A 44 3.72 12.50 0.38
C ILE A 44 4.69 12.96 -0.71
N ALA A 45 4.17 13.69 -1.69
CA ALA A 45 5.00 14.18 -2.80
C ALA A 45 6.15 15.06 -2.29
N ASP A 46 5.85 15.96 -1.36
CA ASP A 46 6.85 16.86 -0.80
C ASP A 46 7.91 16.11 -0.02
N GLU A 47 7.50 15.17 0.83
CA GLU A 47 8.44 14.41 1.65
C GLU A 47 9.36 13.54 0.82
N LEU A 48 8.81 12.88 -0.19
CA LEU A 48 9.57 11.93 -0.97
C LEU A 48 10.23 12.54 -2.20
N LYS A 49 9.94 13.82 -2.46
CA LYS A 49 10.50 14.54 -3.62
C LYS A 49 10.14 13.87 -4.93
N ILE A 50 8.87 13.48 -5.07
CA ILE A 50 8.35 12.88 -6.29
C ILE A 50 7.14 13.68 -6.75
N SER A 51 6.75 13.48 -8.00
CA SER A 51 5.63 14.24 -8.59
C SER A 51 4.29 13.77 -8.01
N LEU A 52 3.33 14.67 -8.03
CA LEU A 52 1.97 14.34 -7.60
C LEU A 52 1.39 13.21 -8.44
N SER A 53 1.64 13.22 -9.75
CA SER A 53 1.11 12.16 -10.60
C SER A 53 1.67 10.79 -10.22
N THR A 54 2.94 10.74 -9.83
CA THR A 54 3.55 9.49 -9.37
C THR A 54 2.89 9.03 -8.06
N VAL A 55 2.63 9.96 -7.13
CA VAL A 55 1.97 9.61 -5.87
C VAL A 55 0.58 9.05 -6.13
N TYR A 56 -0.22 9.73 -6.97
CA TYR A 56 -1.57 9.25 -7.28
C TYR A 56 -1.55 7.86 -7.89
N LYS A 57 -0.67 7.65 -8.86
CA LYS A 57 -0.57 6.37 -9.55
C LYS A 57 -0.16 5.26 -8.57
N THR A 58 0.82 5.56 -7.72
CA THR A 58 1.34 4.59 -6.77
C THR A 58 0.27 4.24 -5.72
N LEU A 59 -0.43 5.25 -5.20
CA LEU A 59 -1.50 5.01 -4.22
C LEU A 59 -2.63 4.21 -4.83
N SER A 60 -2.96 4.47 -6.11
CA SER A 60 -3.99 3.70 -6.78
C SER A 60 -3.61 2.21 -6.83
N THR A 61 -2.36 1.92 -7.17
CA THR A 61 -1.87 0.55 -7.18
C THR A 61 -1.94 -0.08 -5.79
N LEU A 62 -1.51 0.66 -4.77
CA LEU A 62 -1.51 0.16 -3.40
C LEU A 62 -2.92 -0.08 -2.88
N GLU A 63 -3.87 0.78 -3.24
CA GLU A 63 -5.27 0.57 -2.87
C GLU A 63 -5.84 -0.65 -3.56
N ASP A 64 -5.54 -0.83 -4.85
CA ASP A 64 -6.03 -1.98 -5.60
C ASP A 64 -5.54 -3.30 -5.00
N LEU A 65 -4.35 -3.29 -4.41
CA LEU A 65 -3.79 -4.47 -3.76
C LEU A 65 -4.18 -4.55 -2.28
N ALA A 66 -5.01 -3.63 -1.82
CA ALA A 66 -5.46 -3.56 -0.43
C ALA A 66 -4.30 -3.37 0.57
N LEU A 67 -3.23 -2.72 0.13
CA LEU A 67 -2.07 -2.43 0.99
C LEU A 67 -2.16 -1.05 1.62
N ALA A 68 -2.94 -0.15 1.02
CA ALA A 68 -3.18 1.18 1.55
C ALA A 68 -4.67 1.47 1.49
N GLU A 69 -5.11 2.40 2.31
CA GLU A 69 -6.52 2.78 2.38
C GLU A 69 -6.63 4.27 2.70
N ILE A 70 -7.82 4.81 2.47
CA ILE A 70 -8.13 6.15 2.91
C ILE A 70 -8.50 6.05 4.39
N ASP A 71 -7.70 6.70 5.24
CA ASP A 71 -7.95 6.68 6.68
C ASP A 71 -9.14 7.56 7.03
N ARG A 72 -9.12 8.80 6.52
CA ARG A 72 -10.21 9.74 6.76
C ARG A 72 -10.10 10.89 5.78
N TYR A 73 -11.11 11.75 5.79
CA TYR A 73 -11.12 12.97 5.00
C TYR A 73 -10.98 14.16 5.94
N VAL A 74 -10.34 15.21 5.46
CA VAL A 74 -10.31 16.49 6.14
C VAL A 74 -10.79 17.56 5.17
N ILE A 75 -11.23 18.70 5.70
CA ILE A 75 -11.69 19.81 4.87
C ILE A 75 -10.62 20.87 4.88
N SER A 76 -10.16 21.27 3.69
CA SER A 76 -9.16 22.32 3.55
C SER A 76 -9.76 23.69 3.87
N PRO A 77 -8.91 24.71 4.08
CA PRO A 77 -9.42 26.06 4.27
C PRO A 77 -10.30 26.54 3.12
N GLU A 78 -10.07 26.04 1.91
CA GLU A 78 -10.89 26.39 0.74
C GLU A 78 -12.17 25.59 0.66
N GLY A 79 -12.43 24.71 1.63
CA GLY A 79 -13.65 23.89 1.65
C GLY A 79 -13.54 22.60 0.83
N LYS A 80 -12.36 22.24 0.38
CA LYS A 80 -12.16 21.02 -0.38
C LYS A 80 -11.99 19.82 0.53
N LYS A 81 -12.54 18.69 0.09
CA LYS A 81 -12.42 17.43 0.80
C LYS A 81 -11.10 16.77 0.40
N ILE A 82 -10.25 16.53 1.38
CA ILE A 82 -8.91 15.98 1.16
C ILE A 82 -8.83 14.59 1.78
N LYS A 83 -8.32 13.63 1.01
CA LYS A 83 -8.13 12.26 1.47
C LYS A 83 -6.81 12.12 2.21
N LEU A 84 -6.85 11.50 3.37
CA LEU A 84 -5.64 11.13 4.09
C LEU A 84 -5.45 9.63 3.99
N TYR A 85 -4.32 9.22 3.47
CA TYR A 85 -4.01 7.81 3.20
C TYR A 85 -3.20 7.21 4.33
N ARG A 86 -3.38 5.91 4.52
CA ARG A 86 -2.69 5.17 5.56
C ARG A 86 -2.33 3.79 5.05
N SER A 87 -1.17 3.28 5.46
CA SER A 87 -0.77 1.91 5.16
C SER A 87 -1.59 0.95 6.03
N ARG A 88 -2.08 -0.12 5.42
CA ARG A 88 -2.72 -1.20 6.16
C ARG A 88 -1.67 -2.18 6.68
N ILE A 89 -0.44 -2.05 6.22
CA ILE A 89 0.63 -3.01 6.46
C ILE A 89 1.73 -2.36 7.28
N GLY A 90 2.17 -3.05 8.34
CA GLY A 90 3.26 -2.59 9.18
C GLY A 90 4.58 -3.26 8.83
N LYS A 91 4.53 -4.47 8.29
CA LYS A 91 5.72 -5.24 7.98
C LYS A 91 5.40 -6.26 6.91
N VAL A 92 6.34 -6.50 6.02
CA VAL A 92 6.20 -7.50 4.95
C VAL A 92 7.37 -8.46 5.03
N GLU A 93 7.10 -9.76 4.94
CA GLU A 93 8.15 -10.76 4.88
C GLU A 93 7.96 -11.57 3.60
N ILE A 94 9.04 -11.69 2.83
CA ILE A 94 9.06 -12.46 1.60
C ILE A 94 10.14 -13.52 1.75
N THR A 95 9.76 -14.78 1.58
CA THR A 95 10.68 -15.89 1.74
C THR A 95 10.77 -16.65 0.42
N LEU A 96 12.00 -16.91 -0.02
CA LEU A 96 12.26 -17.67 -1.23
C LEU A 96 13.09 -18.91 -0.86
N GLU A 97 12.41 -20.03 -0.69
CA GLU A 97 13.06 -21.30 -0.40
C GLU A 97 12.91 -22.27 -1.56
N ASN A 98 12.00 -21.98 -2.46
CA ASN A 98 11.76 -22.79 -3.63
C ASN A 98 11.19 -21.90 -4.73
N LEU A 99 10.58 -22.49 -5.74
CA LEU A 99 10.08 -21.73 -6.88
C LEU A 99 8.98 -20.73 -6.49
N SER A 100 8.13 -21.11 -5.55
CA SER A 100 7.00 -20.25 -5.15
C SER A 100 7.35 -19.48 -3.90
N PRO A 101 7.34 -18.14 -3.95
CA PRO A 101 7.64 -17.34 -2.76
C PRO A 101 6.51 -17.41 -1.75
N THR A 102 6.87 -17.22 -0.49
CA THR A 102 5.92 -17.07 0.61
C THR A 102 5.87 -15.59 0.98
N LEU A 103 4.66 -15.07 1.07
CA LEU A 103 4.43 -13.67 1.40
C LEU A 103 3.62 -13.60 2.70
N VAL A 104 4.15 -12.89 3.69
CA VAL A 104 3.43 -12.65 4.94
C VAL A 104 3.27 -11.16 5.13
N LEU A 105 2.04 -10.71 5.26
CA LEU A 105 1.71 -9.31 5.46
C LEU A 105 1.26 -9.13 6.91
N HIS A 106 1.97 -8.30 7.65
CA HIS A 106 1.62 -8.00 9.04
C HIS A 106 0.80 -6.72 9.09
N PRO A 107 -0.32 -6.72 9.81
CA PRO A 107 -1.15 -5.52 9.89
C PRO A 107 -0.40 -4.35 10.50
N ASN A 108 -0.84 -3.15 10.16
CA ASN A 108 -0.29 -1.94 10.74
C ASN A 108 -0.86 -1.74 12.14
N ASP A 109 0.01 -1.84 13.15
CA ASP A 109 -0.40 -1.79 14.55
C ASP A 109 -0.49 -0.40 15.11
N SER A 110 -0.07 0.61 14.35
CA SER A 110 0.01 1.95 14.92
C SER A 110 -1.34 2.47 15.39
N ASP A 111 -2.46 1.91 14.89
CA ASP A 111 -3.79 2.26 15.36
C ASP A 111 -4.12 1.67 16.72
N SER A 112 -3.65 0.46 16.98
CA SER A 112 -4.03 -0.23 18.21
C SER A 112 -3.48 0.46 19.45
N THR A 113 -2.37 1.18 19.32
CA THR A 113 -1.80 1.90 20.45
C THR A 113 -2.63 3.12 20.82
N ILE A 114 -3.36 3.66 19.86
CA ILE A 114 -4.16 4.86 20.07
C ILE A 114 -5.45 4.53 20.81
N SER A 115 -5.98 3.36 20.57
CA SER A 115 -7.26 2.96 21.15
C SER A 115 -7.15 2.72 22.64
N ASN A 116 -5.97 2.63 23.16
CA ASN A 116 -5.75 2.43 24.58
C ASN A 116 -5.58 3.78 25.28
#